data_c90a30c0281c8ee2bc23f3ee7da01354
#
_entry.id   c90a30c0281c8ee2bc23f3ee7da01354
#
_cell.length_a   1.000
_cell.length_b   1.000
_cell.length_c   1.000
_cell.angle_alpha   90.00
_cell.angle_beta   90.00
_cell.angle_gamma   90.00
#
_symmetry.space_group_name_H-M   'P 1'
#
loop_
_entity.id
_entity.type
_entity.pdbx_description
1 polymer ?
#
loop_
_entity_poly.entity_id
_entity_poly.type
_entity_poly.pdbx_seq_one_letter_code
_entity_poly.pdbx_strand_id
1 'polypeptide(L)'
;MRCTLIFLFILLANRLLADNVTAEQAHALATDFFKTNVQTRSTAASPQLQLVWDGEDANTRSAGNLPAFYVFNSTDQKGFVIIAGDDVVMPVLGYSFTNSFVVDGMPSNLKSWMNGLKEQINEARETGLNTSDVVYEAWSGVSDMTT
;
A
#
# COMPACT_ATOMS: atom_id res chain seq x y z
N MET A 1 -5.37 -59.75 -7.86
CA MET A 1 -5.86 -58.37 -8.11
C MET A 1 -5.12 -57.43 -7.18
N ARG A 2 -4.16 -56.66 -7.74
CA ARG A 2 -3.35 -55.71 -6.99
C ARG A 2 -3.85 -54.32 -7.36
N CYS A 3 -4.59 -53.68 -6.42
CA CYS A 3 -5.00 -52.29 -6.55
C CYS A 3 -3.80 -51.38 -6.17
N THR A 4 -3.18 -50.76 -7.17
CA THR A 4 -2.14 -49.76 -6.97
C THR A 4 -2.83 -48.43 -6.77
N LEU A 5 -2.85 -47.95 -5.52
CA LEU A 5 -3.32 -46.61 -5.14
C LEU A 5 -2.24 -45.61 -5.56
N ILE A 6 -2.48 -44.88 -6.63
CA ILE A 6 -1.66 -43.76 -7.06
C ILE A 6 -2.08 -42.55 -6.20
N PHE A 7 -1.29 -42.25 -5.20
CA PHE A 7 -1.38 -41.01 -4.42
C PHE A 7 -0.89 -39.86 -5.29
N LEU A 8 -1.82 -39.16 -5.94
CA LEU A 8 -1.52 -37.92 -6.66
C LEU A 8 -1.26 -36.82 -5.62
N PHE A 9 0.01 -36.61 -5.31
CA PHE A 9 0.46 -35.50 -4.48
C PHE A 9 0.34 -34.21 -5.30
N ILE A 10 -0.80 -33.54 -5.17
CA ILE A 10 -0.99 -32.19 -5.72
C ILE A 10 -0.14 -31.25 -4.85
N LEU A 11 1.06 -30.95 -5.33
CA LEU A 11 1.90 -29.90 -4.79
C LEU A 11 1.16 -28.57 -5.10
N LEU A 12 0.39 -28.05 -4.13
CA LEU A 12 -0.03 -26.67 -4.16
C LEU A 12 1.25 -25.83 -4.03
N ALA A 13 1.82 -25.44 -5.17
CA ALA A 13 2.77 -24.37 -5.22
C ALA A 13 1.99 -23.08 -4.86
N ASN A 14 2.03 -22.70 -3.58
CA ASN A 14 1.73 -21.34 -3.17
C ASN A 14 2.73 -20.45 -3.91
N ARG A 15 2.33 -19.95 -5.06
CA ARG A 15 3.01 -18.82 -5.65
C ARG A 15 2.69 -17.66 -4.72
N LEU A 16 3.69 -17.17 -4.01
CA LEU A 16 3.69 -15.83 -3.44
C LEU A 16 3.69 -14.88 -4.65
N LEU A 17 2.52 -14.69 -5.21
CA LEU A 17 2.28 -13.61 -6.15
C LEU A 17 2.25 -12.35 -5.29
N ALA A 18 2.96 -11.32 -5.71
CA ALA A 18 2.77 -9.98 -5.19
C ALA A 18 1.26 -9.70 -5.14
N ASP A 19 0.75 -9.38 -3.95
CA ASP A 19 -0.69 -9.18 -3.74
C ASP A 19 -1.01 -7.70 -3.81
N ASN A 20 -2.02 -7.38 -4.62
CA ASN A 20 -2.50 -6.01 -4.71
C ASN A 20 -3.14 -5.59 -3.40
N VAL A 21 -2.73 -4.43 -2.91
CA VAL A 21 -3.27 -3.81 -1.70
C VAL A 21 -4.55 -3.07 -2.04
N THR A 22 -5.64 -3.39 -1.35
CA THR A 22 -6.91 -2.67 -1.52
C THR A 22 -6.89 -1.32 -0.80
N ALA A 23 -7.81 -0.44 -1.16
CA ALA A 23 -7.96 0.86 -0.49
C ALA A 23 -8.28 0.71 1.00
N GLU A 24 -9.04 -0.33 1.39
CA GLU A 24 -9.38 -0.64 2.78
C GLU A 24 -8.14 -1.10 3.57
N GLN A 25 -7.33 -1.97 2.99
CA GLN A 25 -6.07 -2.43 3.59
C GLN A 25 -5.10 -1.27 3.74
N ALA A 26 -4.95 -0.45 2.68
CA ALA A 26 -4.11 0.75 2.72
C ALA A 26 -4.59 1.76 3.78
N HIS A 27 -5.91 1.94 3.95
CA HIS A 27 -6.48 2.82 4.98
C HIS A 27 -6.21 2.30 6.39
N ALA A 28 -6.35 0.99 6.62
CA ALA A 28 -6.06 0.37 7.92
C ALA A 28 -4.59 0.59 8.30
N LEU A 29 -3.68 0.36 7.34
CA LEU A 29 -2.24 0.55 7.51
C LEU A 29 -1.88 2.01 7.76
N ALA A 30 -2.46 2.94 7.00
CA ALA A 30 -2.30 4.38 7.21
C ALA A 30 -2.74 4.81 8.61
N THR A 31 -3.88 4.28 9.07
CA THR A 31 -4.41 4.56 10.41
C THR A 31 -3.47 4.08 11.51
N ASP A 32 -2.96 2.87 11.37
CA ASP A 32 -2.01 2.31 12.32
C ASP A 32 -0.67 3.06 12.32
N PHE A 33 -0.16 3.39 11.15
CA PHE A 33 1.03 4.21 11.00
C PHE A 33 0.91 5.55 11.74
N PHE A 34 -0.23 6.24 11.61
CA PHE A 34 -0.48 7.49 12.33
C PHE A 34 -0.61 7.27 13.84
N LYS A 35 -1.29 6.23 14.29
CA LYS A 35 -1.40 5.89 15.73
C LYS A 35 -0.03 5.67 16.37
N THR A 36 0.84 4.95 15.67
CA THR A 36 2.15 4.57 16.20
C THR A 36 3.13 5.73 16.21
N ASN A 37 3.08 6.59 15.17
CA ASN A 37 4.11 7.61 14.97
C ASN A 37 3.70 9.02 15.43
N VAL A 38 2.40 9.31 15.49
CA VAL A 38 1.89 10.55 16.04
C VAL A 38 1.55 10.31 17.51
N GLN A 39 2.47 10.64 18.40
CA GLN A 39 2.19 10.66 19.84
C GLN A 39 1.22 11.81 20.12
N THR A 40 -0.06 11.55 19.89
CA THR A 40 -1.12 12.48 20.26
C THR A 40 -1.22 12.49 21.78
N ARG A 41 -1.01 13.67 22.37
CA ARG A 41 -1.32 13.97 23.77
C ARG A 41 -2.83 13.88 24.07
N SER A 42 -3.61 13.42 23.12
CA SER A 42 -5.07 13.30 23.22
C SER A 42 -5.45 11.83 23.20
N THR A 43 -6.00 11.42 24.30
CA THR A 43 -6.63 10.16 24.61
C THR A 43 -7.54 9.63 23.48
N ALA A 44 -7.27 8.41 23.03
CA ALA A 44 -8.25 7.40 22.61
C ALA A 44 -9.03 7.55 21.30
N ALA A 45 -8.90 8.58 20.49
CA ALA A 45 -9.55 8.62 19.19
C ALA A 45 -8.61 8.08 18.09
N SER A 46 -9.11 7.15 17.27
CA SER A 46 -8.39 6.74 16.07
C SER A 46 -8.23 7.94 15.13
N PRO A 47 -7.05 8.13 14.51
CA PRO A 47 -6.86 9.21 13.54
C PRO A 47 -7.89 9.10 12.42
N GLN A 48 -8.47 10.23 12.03
CA GLN A 48 -9.41 10.30 10.92
C GLN A 48 -8.63 10.56 9.64
N LEU A 49 -8.64 9.60 8.73
CA LEU A 49 -7.91 9.67 7.47
C LEU A 49 -8.89 9.68 6.29
N GLN A 50 -8.58 10.48 5.29
CA GLN A 50 -9.33 10.55 4.04
C GLN A 50 -8.41 10.24 2.87
N LEU A 51 -8.82 9.31 2.00
CA LEU A 51 -8.17 9.08 0.71
C LEU A 51 -8.36 10.33 -0.16
N VAL A 52 -7.25 10.95 -0.56
CA VAL A 52 -7.26 12.17 -1.39
C VAL A 52 -6.76 11.91 -2.80
N TRP A 53 -5.99 10.85 -3.01
CA TRP A 53 -5.48 10.48 -4.33
C TRP A 53 -5.00 9.03 -4.36
N ASP A 54 -5.19 8.35 -5.49
CA ASP A 54 -4.76 6.98 -5.76
C ASP A 54 -3.79 6.88 -6.97
N GLY A 55 -3.19 7.99 -7.34
CA GLY A 55 -2.26 8.05 -8.47
C GLY A 55 -2.92 8.10 -9.84
N GLU A 56 -4.26 8.08 -9.92
CA GLU A 56 -5.01 8.15 -11.16
C GLU A 56 -5.72 9.50 -11.30
N ASP A 57 -5.68 10.05 -12.51
CA ASP A 57 -6.54 11.21 -12.84
C ASP A 57 -7.97 10.69 -13.05
N ALA A 58 -8.96 11.43 -12.55
CA ALA A 58 -10.37 11.05 -12.63
C ALA A 58 -10.84 10.74 -14.07
N ASN A 59 -10.19 11.33 -15.08
CA ASN A 59 -10.50 11.18 -16.50
C ASN A 59 -9.75 10.02 -17.19
N THR A 60 -8.74 9.42 -16.56
CA THR A 60 -7.90 8.37 -17.15
C THR A 60 -8.05 7.03 -16.45
N ARG A 61 -8.91 6.96 -15.44
CA ARG A 61 -9.16 5.72 -14.70
C ARG A 61 -9.77 4.66 -15.61
N SER A 62 -8.98 3.68 -15.98
CA SER A 62 -9.44 2.50 -16.72
C SER A 62 -9.95 1.44 -15.73
N ALA A 63 -11.10 0.85 -16.04
CA ALA A 63 -11.60 -0.27 -15.28
C ALA A 63 -10.59 -1.44 -15.39
N GLY A 64 -9.95 -1.78 -14.26
CA GLY A 64 -8.95 -2.85 -14.17
C GLY A 64 -7.53 -2.35 -13.90
N ASN A 65 -7.26 -1.06 -13.91
CA ASN A 65 -5.98 -0.52 -13.48
C ASN A 65 -5.94 -0.46 -11.94
N LEU A 66 -5.04 -1.24 -11.36
CA LEU A 66 -4.84 -1.24 -9.91
C LEU A 66 -4.00 -0.04 -9.50
N PRO A 67 -4.40 0.73 -8.47
CA PRO A 67 -3.61 1.85 -7.98
C PRO A 67 -2.19 1.41 -7.62
N ALA A 68 -1.19 2.21 -8.01
CA ALA A 68 0.18 1.95 -7.60
C ALA A 68 0.43 2.38 -6.14
N PHE A 69 -0.34 3.33 -5.66
CA PHE A 69 -0.30 3.83 -4.29
C PHE A 69 -1.61 4.53 -3.91
N TYR A 70 -1.76 4.80 -2.62
CA TYR A 70 -2.86 5.56 -2.04
C TYR A 70 -2.32 6.69 -1.16
N VAL A 71 -2.86 7.89 -1.29
CA VAL A 71 -2.49 9.05 -0.47
C VAL A 71 -3.62 9.39 0.46
N PHE A 72 -3.37 9.34 1.76
CA PHE A 72 -4.33 9.69 2.79
C PHE A 72 -3.89 10.96 3.52
N ASN A 73 -4.81 11.91 3.65
CA ASN A 73 -4.66 13.06 4.52
C ASN A 73 -5.36 12.82 5.86
N SER A 74 -4.75 13.30 6.93
CA SER A 74 -5.45 13.43 8.21
C SER A 74 -6.44 14.57 8.17
N THR A 75 -7.65 14.35 8.69
CA THR A 75 -8.74 15.34 8.72
C THR A 75 -8.87 16.02 10.08
N ASP A 76 -8.36 15.41 11.13
CA ASP A 76 -8.39 15.88 12.52
C ASP A 76 -7.11 16.61 12.94
N GLN A 77 -6.06 16.47 12.16
CA GLN A 77 -4.76 17.11 12.36
C GLN A 77 -4.07 17.35 11.02
N LYS A 78 -2.90 17.97 11.02
CA LYS A 78 -2.07 18.06 9.81
C LYS A 78 -1.34 16.73 9.59
N GLY A 79 -1.12 16.42 8.34
CA GLY A 79 -0.31 15.26 7.95
C GLY A 79 -0.91 14.48 6.81
N PHE A 80 -0.03 13.70 6.17
CA PHE A 80 -0.41 12.74 5.15
C PHE A 80 0.49 11.51 5.21
N VAL A 81 0.05 10.44 4.59
CA VAL A 81 0.84 9.24 4.33
C VAL A 81 0.53 8.68 2.94
N ILE A 82 1.57 8.16 2.29
CA ILE A 82 1.48 7.48 1.00
C ILE A 82 1.72 6.00 1.25
N ILE A 83 0.72 5.18 0.97
CA ILE A 83 0.76 3.72 1.14
C ILE A 83 0.89 3.07 -0.23
N ALA A 84 1.75 2.06 -0.33
CA ALA A 84 1.89 1.27 -1.55
C ALA A 84 0.59 0.53 -1.90
N GLY A 85 0.30 0.44 -3.19
CA GLY A 85 -0.82 -0.34 -3.73
C GLY A 85 -0.43 -1.79 -4.06
N ASP A 86 0.78 -2.22 -3.64
CA ASP A 86 1.30 -3.54 -3.90
C ASP A 86 2.35 -3.93 -2.85
N ASP A 87 2.39 -5.19 -2.46
CA ASP A 87 3.32 -5.70 -1.45
C ASP A 87 4.73 -5.98 -1.98
N VAL A 88 4.98 -5.77 -3.26
CA VAL A 88 6.30 -5.88 -3.88
C VAL A 88 7.27 -4.78 -3.43
N VAL A 89 6.77 -3.68 -2.89
CA VAL A 89 7.53 -2.55 -2.38
C VAL A 89 7.20 -2.27 -0.92
N MET A 90 7.98 -1.39 -0.27
CA MET A 90 7.75 -1.01 1.13
C MET A 90 6.32 -0.46 1.34
N PRO A 91 5.64 -0.80 2.44
CA PRO A 91 4.26 -0.40 2.69
C PRO A 91 4.07 1.13 2.78
N VAL A 92 4.98 1.85 3.41
CA VAL A 92 4.95 3.30 3.54
C VAL A 92 5.97 3.93 2.60
N LEU A 93 5.50 4.65 1.59
CA LEU A 93 6.34 5.26 0.55
C LEU A 93 6.76 6.69 0.88
N GLY A 94 5.98 7.37 1.71
CA GLY A 94 6.27 8.73 2.15
C GLY A 94 5.23 9.25 3.13
N TYR A 95 5.59 10.25 3.93
CA TYR A 95 4.67 10.84 4.90
C TYR A 95 5.11 12.24 5.34
N SER A 96 4.17 12.95 5.96
CA SER A 96 4.43 14.18 6.72
C SER A 96 3.44 14.24 7.89
N PHE A 97 3.88 14.76 9.02
CA PHE A 97 3.00 15.04 10.17
C PHE A 97 2.69 16.54 10.35
N THR A 98 3.20 17.37 9.46
CA THR A 98 3.08 18.85 9.58
C THR A 98 2.30 19.48 8.44
N ASN A 99 2.19 18.82 7.29
CA ASN A 99 1.52 19.33 6.10
C ASN A 99 0.60 18.28 5.51
N SER A 100 -0.54 18.73 4.96
CA SER A 100 -1.42 17.87 4.17
C SER A 100 -0.91 17.78 2.72
N PHE A 101 -1.21 16.67 2.07
CA PHE A 101 -0.93 16.47 0.65
C PHE A 101 -1.93 17.25 -0.20
N VAL A 102 -1.45 18.02 -1.17
CA VAL A 102 -2.29 18.83 -2.06
C VAL A 102 -2.16 18.29 -3.48
N VAL A 103 -3.25 17.82 -4.04
CA VAL A 103 -3.32 17.27 -5.40
C VAL A 103 -3.42 18.37 -6.44
N ASP A 104 -4.35 19.32 -6.22
CA ASP A 104 -4.56 20.45 -7.12
C ASP A 104 -3.40 21.43 -7.03
N GLY A 105 -2.82 21.77 -8.19
CA GLY A 105 -1.68 22.67 -8.23
C GLY A 105 -0.37 22.05 -7.71
N MET A 106 -0.26 20.73 -7.72
CA MET A 106 0.96 20.01 -7.34
C MET A 106 2.19 20.55 -8.10
N PRO A 107 3.29 20.88 -7.41
CA PRO A 107 4.53 21.30 -8.04
C PRO A 107 5.05 20.27 -9.05
N SER A 108 5.61 20.71 -10.16
CA SER A 108 6.05 19.83 -11.25
C SER A 108 7.09 18.79 -10.81
N ASN A 109 7.99 19.14 -9.91
CA ASN A 109 8.97 18.21 -9.36
C ASN A 109 8.32 17.11 -8.53
N LEU A 110 7.31 17.42 -7.72
CA LEU A 110 6.55 16.44 -6.95
C LEU A 110 5.74 15.55 -7.89
N LYS A 111 5.08 16.13 -8.90
CA LYS A 111 4.33 15.37 -9.90
C LYS A 111 5.24 14.39 -10.66
N SER A 112 6.43 14.82 -11.06
CA SER A 112 7.42 13.94 -11.72
C SER A 112 7.88 12.82 -10.79
N TRP A 113 8.11 13.11 -9.51
CA TRP A 113 8.49 12.09 -8.54
C TRP A 113 7.37 11.05 -8.32
N MET A 114 6.13 11.49 -8.16
CA MET A 114 4.97 10.60 -8.00
C MET A 114 4.75 9.72 -9.24
N ASN A 115 4.93 10.27 -10.45
CA ASN A 115 4.84 9.49 -11.67
C ASN A 115 5.96 8.44 -11.76
N GLY A 116 7.20 8.80 -11.43
CA GLY A 116 8.31 7.86 -11.39
C GLY A 116 8.08 6.74 -10.36
N LEU A 117 7.50 7.05 -9.22
CA LEU A 117 7.11 6.05 -8.21
C LEU A 117 6.05 5.08 -8.76
N LYS A 118 5.03 5.60 -9.45
CA LYS A 118 4.00 4.80 -10.11
C LYS A 118 4.60 3.86 -11.16
N GLU A 119 5.50 4.37 -12.00
CA GLU A 119 6.18 3.56 -13.02
C GLU A 119 7.00 2.44 -12.39
N GLN A 120 7.77 2.72 -11.35
CA GLN A 120 8.60 1.72 -10.65
C GLN A 120 7.75 0.61 -10.02
N ILE A 121 6.61 0.94 -9.40
CA ILE A 121 5.72 -0.06 -8.80
C ILE A 121 5.08 -0.93 -9.90
N ASN A 122 4.65 -0.33 -11.00
CA ASN A 122 4.07 -1.09 -12.11
C ASN A 122 5.11 -2.00 -12.78
N GLU A 123 6.35 -1.53 -12.96
CA GLU A 123 7.45 -2.35 -13.47
C GLU A 123 7.75 -3.52 -12.53
N ALA A 124 7.76 -3.29 -11.22
CA ALA A 124 7.97 -4.34 -10.23
C ALA A 124 6.87 -5.43 -10.29
N ARG A 125 5.61 -5.02 -10.49
CA ARG A 125 4.48 -5.93 -10.71
C ARG A 125 4.65 -6.78 -11.97
N GLU A 126 5.00 -6.14 -13.08
CA GLU A 126 5.13 -6.80 -14.38
C GLU A 126 6.31 -7.78 -14.42
N THR A 127 7.41 -7.43 -13.79
CA THR A 127 8.61 -8.27 -13.76
C THR A 127 8.51 -9.41 -12.75
N GLY A 128 7.51 -9.40 -11.87
CA GLY A 128 7.34 -10.42 -10.84
C GLY A 128 8.55 -10.51 -9.92
N LEU A 129 9.14 -9.38 -9.57
CA LEU A 129 10.27 -9.33 -8.65
C LEU A 129 9.87 -9.98 -7.33
N ASN A 130 10.72 -10.90 -6.86
CA ASN A 130 10.54 -11.47 -5.53
C ASN A 130 10.69 -10.36 -4.49
N THR A 131 9.70 -10.23 -3.62
CA THR A 131 9.75 -9.35 -2.47
C THR A 131 11.02 -9.66 -1.66
N SER A 132 11.82 -8.64 -1.34
CA SER A 132 12.98 -8.82 -0.47
C SER A 132 12.53 -9.15 0.96
N ASP A 133 13.38 -9.84 1.72
CA ASP A 133 13.08 -10.20 3.11
C ASP A 133 12.69 -8.96 3.95
N VAL A 134 13.33 -7.82 3.71
CA VAL A 134 13.03 -6.56 4.39
C VAL A 134 11.62 -6.05 4.08
N VAL A 135 11.20 -6.13 2.82
CA VAL A 135 9.84 -5.73 2.40
C VAL A 135 8.81 -6.68 2.98
N TYR A 136 9.08 -7.99 2.90
CA TYR A 136 8.21 -9.01 3.49
C TYR A 136 8.01 -8.81 5.01
N GLU A 137 9.09 -8.57 5.75
CA GLU A 137 9.02 -8.27 7.19
C GLU A 137 8.22 -7.00 7.49
N ALA A 138 8.39 -5.96 6.66
CA ALA A 138 7.65 -4.71 6.81
C ALA A 138 6.12 -4.91 6.66
N TRP A 139 5.70 -5.73 5.69
CA TRP A 139 4.29 -6.10 5.50
C TRP A 139 3.77 -7.07 6.56
N SER A 140 4.59 -8.02 7.01
CA SER A 140 4.23 -8.99 8.06
C SER A 140 3.97 -8.30 9.40
N GLY A 141 4.77 -7.30 9.76
CA GLY A 141 4.55 -6.48 10.94
C GLY A 141 3.23 -5.72 10.91
N VAL A 142 2.70 -5.45 9.74
CA VAL A 142 1.38 -4.81 9.54
C VAL A 142 0.25 -5.82 9.67
N SER A 143 0.41 -7.03 9.15
CA SER A 143 -0.63 -8.07 9.19
C SER A 143 -0.94 -8.53 10.62
N ASP A 144 0.04 -8.54 11.50
CA ASP A 144 -0.14 -8.90 12.93
C ASP A 144 -0.94 -7.84 13.71
N MET A 145 -1.06 -6.61 13.21
CA MET A 145 -1.80 -5.52 13.85
C MET A 145 -3.28 -5.46 13.46
N THR A 146 -3.70 -6.24 12.45
CA THR A 146 -5.08 -6.22 11.92
C THR A 146 -5.95 -7.37 12.42
N THR A 147 -5.43 -8.25 13.28
CA THR A 147 -6.14 -9.33 13.96
C THR A 147 -6.42 -8.98 15.41
#